data_ed3772c24bd0c6f71674616f495de577
#
_entry.id   ed3772c24bd0c6f71674616f495de577
#
_cell.length_a   1.000
_cell.length_b   1.000
_cell.length_c   1.000
_cell.angle_alpha   90.00
_cell.angle_beta   90.00
_cell.angle_gamma   90.00
#
_symmetry.space_group_name_H-M   'P 1'
#
loop_
_entity.id
_entity.type
_entity.pdbx_description
1 polymer ?
#
loop_
_entity_poly.entity_id
_entity_poly.type
_entity_poly.pdbx_seq_one_letter_code
_entity_poly.pdbx_strand_id
1 'polypeptide(L)'
;MLSEDIHMAKGELSQEQIDQISRNGIKKLIQKYAQSQGKDQQTLSMLLEQVSKTPLYLAVQKGSDIKRAKSVNFVTLTLGGQVFIPIFTDPDEFGKLKDGCDFVCMHPMEYFQMLVTNNRHAVINPFGSYFLMWPELVRDHMLPYMKESEEFKQSSQVQQL
;
A
#
# COMPACT_ATOMS: atom_id res chain seq x y z
N MET A 1 9.28 21.71 25.62
CA MET A 1 8.49 20.59 25.13
C MET A 1 7.25 21.03 24.39
N LEU A 2 6.40 21.80 25.02
CA LEU A 2 5.20 22.30 24.35
C LEU A 2 5.51 23.13 23.12
N SER A 3 6.59 23.89 23.14
CA SER A 3 6.99 24.71 22.00
C SER A 3 7.44 23.87 20.82
N GLU A 4 8.05 22.72 21.07
CA GLU A 4 8.46 21.80 20.00
C GLU A 4 7.25 21.12 19.38
N ASP A 5 6.30 20.69 20.19
CA ASP A 5 5.07 20.07 19.70
C ASP A 5 4.25 21.07 18.87
N ILE A 6 4.16 22.31 19.34
CA ILE A 6 3.48 23.38 18.62
C ILE A 6 4.22 23.67 17.31
N HIS A 7 5.54 23.67 17.35
CA HIS A 7 6.36 23.93 16.17
C HIS A 7 6.16 22.87 15.10
N MET A 8 6.14 21.60 15.49
CA MET A 8 5.87 20.50 14.58
C MET A 8 4.43 20.54 14.03
N ALA A 9 3.49 20.99 14.86
CA ALA A 9 2.09 21.12 14.44
C ALA A 9 1.90 22.17 13.34
N LYS A 10 2.89 23.02 13.10
CA LYS A 10 2.83 24.03 12.04
C LYS A 10 3.24 23.50 10.66
N GLY A 11 3.07 22.21 10.43
CA GLY A 11 3.23 21.66 9.10
C GLY A 11 4.51 20.88 8.87
N GLU A 12 5.32 20.71 9.89
CA GLU A 12 6.56 19.97 9.76
C GLU A 12 6.41 18.52 10.20
N LEU A 13 5.44 17.82 9.56
CA LEU A 13 5.27 16.39 9.79
C LEU A 13 6.40 15.62 9.11
N SER A 14 6.90 14.59 9.78
CA SER A 14 7.85 13.68 9.17
C SER A 14 7.17 12.87 8.08
N GLN A 15 7.96 12.31 7.16
CA GLN A 15 7.41 11.46 6.11
C GLN A 15 6.66 10.27 6.69
N GLU A 16 7.19 9.69 7.78
CA GLU A 16 6.52 8.56 8.44
C GLU A 16 5.16 8.95 9.02
N GLN A 17 5.06 10.16 9.58
CA GLN A 17 3.78 10.65 10.09
C GLN A 17 2.78 10.87 8.96
N ILE A 18 3.23 11.42 7.83
CA ILE A 18 2.39 11.61 6.65
C ILE A 18 1.91 10.26 6.13
N ASP A 19 2.81 9.29 6.03
CA ASP A 19 2.48 7.95 5.55
C ASP A 19 1.48 7.26 6.48
N GLN A 20 1.65 7.43 7.79
CA GLN A 20 0.74 6.83 8.76
C GLN A 20 -0.67 7.42 8.65
N ILE A 21 -0.77 8.74 8.46
CA ILE A 21 -2.06 9.40 8.23
C ILE A 21 -2.70 8.85 6.96
N SER A 22 -1.91 8.70 5.90
CA SER A 22 -2.40 8.15 4.63
C SER A 22 -2.87 6.71 4.79
N ARG A 23 -2.13 5.88 5.52
CA ARG A 23 -2.53 4.49 5.77
C ARG A 23 -3.85 4.41 6.54
N ASN A 24 -4.01 5.27 7.55
CA ASN A 24 -5.27 5.35 8.30
C ASN A 24 -6.42 5.80 7.40
N GLY A 25 -6.16 6.74 6.51
CA GLY A 25 -7.13 7.20 5.52
C GLY A 25 -7.56 6.09 4.57
N ILE A 26 -6.61 5.30 4.10
CA ILE A 26 -6.89 4.15 3.24
C ILE A 26 -7.81 3.16 3.96
N LYS A 27 -7.52 2.86 5.22
CA LYS A 27 -8.36 1.94 6.01
C LYS A 27 -9.80 2.45 6.09
N LYS A 28 -9.99 3.74 6.32
CA LYS A 28 -11.32 4.34 6.39
C LYS A 28 -12.02 4.32 5.03
N LEU A 29 -11.28 4.56 3.96
CA LEU A 29 -11.84 4.52 2.60
C LEU A 29 -12.28 3.10 2.24
N ILE A 30 -11.51 2.09 2.63
CA ILE A 30 -11.89 0.68 2.41
C ILE A 30 -13.19 0.38 3.14
N GLN A 31 -13.30 0.80 4.40
CA GLN A 31 -14.51 0.60 5.19
C GLN A 31 -15.73 1.28 4.54
N LYS A 32 -15.54 2.51 4.09
CA LYS A 32 -16.61 3.27 3.44
C LYS A 32 -17.04 2.61 2.13
N TYR A 33 -16.09 2.19 1.33
CA TYR A 33 -16.37 1.52 0.06
C TYR A 33 -17.10 0.19 0.28
N ALA A 34 -16.65 -0.59 1.28
CA ALA A 34 -17.30 -1.84 1.63
C ALA A 34 -18.74 -1.62 2.11
N GLN A 35 -18.97 -0.57 2.91
CA GLN A 35 -20.30 -0.22 3.39
C GLN A 35 -21.24 0.17 2.26
N SER A 36 -20.70 0.74 1.19
CA SER A 36 -21.49 1.07 -0.01
C SER A 36 -21.75 -0.15 -0.89
N GLN A 37 -21.25 -1.32 -0.51
CA GLN A 37 -21.34 -2.55 -1.29
C GLN A 37 -20.67 -2.40 -2.67
N GLY A 38 -19.57 -1.65 -2.70
CA GLY A 38 -18.81 -1.43 -3.92
C GLY A 38 -19.46 -0.46 -4.91
N LYS A 39 -20.43 0.33 -4.47
CA LYS A 39 -21.17 1.23 -5.37
C LYS A 39 -20.66 2.67 -5.38
N ASP A 40 -19.93 3.09 -4.33
CA ASP A 40 -19.44 4.47 -4.21
C ASP A 40 -18.18 4.67 -5.05
N GLN A 41 -18.36 5.06 -6.30
CA GLN A 41 -17.27 5.21 -7.26
C GLN A 41 -16.32 6.36 -6.89
N GLN A 42 -16.83 7.40 -6.24
CA GLN A 42 -15.98 8.49 -5.78
C GLN A 42 -15.02 8.00 -4.69
N THR A 43 -15.51 7.21 -3.75
CA THR A 43 -14.66 6.59 -2.72
C THR A 43 -13.65 5.67 -3.36
N LEU A 44 -14.03 4.90 -4.37
CA LEU A 44 -13.11 4.03 -5.08
C LEU A 44 -11.98 4.82 -5.72
N SER A 45 -12.29 5.93 -6.41
CA SER A 45 -11.27 6.77 -7.02
C SER A 45 -10.30 7.32 -5.99
N MET A 46 -10.79 7.79 -4.86
CA MET A 46 -9.96 8.29 -3.77
C MET A 46 -9.07 7.19 -3.21
N LEU A 47 -9.62 5.99 -3.05
CA LEU A 47 -8.89 4.83 -2.54
C LEU A 47 -7.74 4.45 -3.47
N LEU A 48 -8.01 4.34 -4.78
CA LEU A 48 -6.98 3.98 -5.75
C LEU A 48 -5.85 5.02 -5.77
N GLU A 49 -6.19 6.29 -5.69
CA GLU A 49 -5.20 7.36 -5.66
C GLU A 49 -4.34 7.27 -4.41
N GLN A 50 -4.96 7.11 -3.24
CA GLN A 50 -4.22 7.07 -1.98
C GLN A 50 -3.32 5.84 -1.88
N VAL A 51 -3.82 4.68 -2.29
CA VAL A 51 -3.00 3.45 -2.31
C VAL A 51 -1.78 3.62 -3.22
N SER A 52 -1.97 4.30 -4.35
CA SER A 52 -0.88 4.53 -5.31
C SER A 52 0.22 5.46 -4.80
N LYS A 53 0.01 6.13 -3.68
CA LYS A 53 0.97 7.08 -3.11
C LYS A 53 1.55 6.64 -1.77
N THR A 54 1.01 5.60 -1.17
CA THR A 54 1.28 5.32 0.24
C THR A 54 1.99 3.98 0.41
N PRO A 55 3.14 3.96 1.10
CA PRO A 55 3.79 2.69 1.46
C PRO A 55 2.89 1.88 2.39
N LEU A 56 2.77 0.59 2.11
CA LEU A 56 1.97 -0.35 2.90
C LEU A 56 2.82 -1.54 3.33
N TYR A 57 2.30 -2.33 4.26
CA TYR A 57 3.02 -3.46 4.84
C TYR A 57 2.69 -4.76 4.12
N LEU A 58 3.73 -5.50 3.74
CA LEU A 58 3.58 -6.83 3.16
C LEU A 58 4.24 -7.85 4.10
N ALA A 59 3.71 -9.06 4.11
CA ALA A 59 4.24 -10.14 4.91
C ALA A 59 5.23 -10.95 4.09
N VAL A 60 6.41 -11.22 4.68
CA VAL A 60 7.44 -12.03 4.06
C VAL A 60 7.75 -13.21 4.97
N GLN A 61 8.21 -14.30 4.40
CA GLN A 61 8.59 -15.46 5.20
C GLN A 61 9.73 -15.08 6.15
N LYS A 62 9.62 -15.57 7.39
CA LYS A 62 10.60 -15.27 8.42
C LYS A 62 11.99 -15.70 7.99
N GLY A 63 12.97 -14.81 8.21
CA GLY A 63 14.34 -15.07 7.81
C GLY A 63 14.65 -14.69 6.37
N SER A 64 13.69 -14.14 5.62
CA SER A 64 13.96 -13.63 4.29
C SER A 64 14.93 -12.45 4.36
N ASP A 65 15.85 -12.40 3.39
CA ASP A 65 16.79 -11.29 3.30
C ASP A 65 16.12 -10.12 2.58
N ILE A 66 15.59 -9.20 3.38
CA ILE A 66 14.83 -8.04 2.87
C ILE A 66 15.71 -7.14 2.00
N LYS A 67 17.03 -7.14 2.24
CA LYS A 67 17.95 -6.31 1.45
C LYS A 67 18.17 -6.86 0.04
N ARG A 68 17.86 -8.14 -0.17
CA ARG A 68 17.93 -8.76 -1.49
C ARG A 68 16.53 -9.04 -1.98
N ALA A 69 15.93 -8.07 -2.65
CA ALA A 69 14.55 -8.16 -3.11
C ALA A 69 14.27 -9.41 -3.96
N LYS A 70 15.30 -9.94 -4.61
CA LYS A 70 15.16 -11.13 -5.46
C LYS A 70 14.99 -12.43 -4.67
N SER A 71 15.33 -12.45 -3.38
CA SER A 71 15.21 -13.63 -2.54
C SER A 71 14.11 -13.53 -1.50
N VAL A 72 13.28 -12.49 -1.57
CA VAL A 72 12.17 -12.32 -0.63
C VAL A 72 10.99 -13.17 -1.06
N ASN A 73 10.54 -14.04 -0.15
CA ASN A 73 9.37 -14.88 -0.36
C ASN A 73 8.20 -14.27 0.37
N PHE A 74 7.22 -13.77 -0.40
CA PHE A 74 6.02 -13.20 0.18
C PHE A 74 5.09 -14.28 0.71
N VAL A 75 4.47 -14.00 1.85
CA VAL A 75 3.40 -14.84 2.37
C VAL A 75 2.18 -14.68 1.48
N THR A 76 1.47 -15.77 1.23
CA THR A 76 0.26 -15.75 0.42
C THR A 76 -0.91 -16.32 1.21
N LEU A 77 -2.12 -15.93 0.81
CA LEU A 77 -3.37 -16.46 1.36
C LEU A 77 -4.20 -17.02 0.21
N THR A 78 -4.86 -18.14 0.43
CA THR A 78 -5.77 -18.72 -0.55
C THR A 78 -7.20 -18.47 -0.09
N LEU A 79 -7.96 -17.75 -0.89
CA LEU A 79 -9.35 -17.40 -0.61
C LEU A 79 -10.19 -17.78 -1.82
N GLY A 80 -11.17 -18.65 -1.62
CA GLY A 80 -12.06 -19.06 -2.70
C GLY A 80 -11.35 -19.68 -3.89
N GLY A 81 -10.22 -20.37 -3.66
CA GLY A 81 -9.45 -20.99 -4.74
C GLY A 81 -8.46 -20.06 -5.42
N GLN A 82 -8.46 -18.76 -5.09
CA GLN A 82 -7.52 -17.80 -5.64
C GLN A 82 -6.45 -17.47 -4.61
N VAL A 83 -5.20 -17.42 -5.07
CA VAL A 83 -4.05 -17.05 -4.23
C VAL A 83 -3.90 -15.54 -4.25
N PHE A 84 -3.80 -14.94 -3.05
CA PHE A 84 -3.64 -13.49 -2.87
C PHE A 84 -2.38 -13.19 -2.08
N ILE A 85 -1.76 -12.06 -2.39
CA ILE A 85 -0.70 -11.49 -1.56
C ILE A 85 -1.37 -10.52 -0.59
N PRO A 86 -1.31 -10.76 0.72
CA PRO A 86 -1.93 -9.87 1.70
C PRO A 86 -1.10 -8.61 1.89
N ILE A 87 -1.78 -7.48 1.96
CA ILE A 87 -1.20 -6.16 2.20
C ILE A 87 -1.95 -5.56 3.39
N PHE A 88 -1.25 -4.83 4.24
CA PHE A 88 -1.83 -4.32 5.47
C PHE A 88 -1.57 -2.83 5.64
N THR A 89 -2.55 -2.12 6.17
CA THR A 89 -2.42 -0.69 6.43
C THR A 89 -1.69 -0.39 7.73
N ASP A 90 -1.76 -1.28 8.72
CA ASP A 90 -1.25 -0.99 10.06
C ASP A 90 -1.00 -2.27 10.86
N PRO A 91 -0.29 -2.16 12.02
CA PRO A 91 0.00 -3.31 12.86
C PRO A 91 -1.22 -4.03 13.40
N ASP A 92 -2.33 -3.34 13.63
CA ASP A 92 -3.56 -4.01 14.10
C ASP A 92 -4.06 -4.99 13.04
N GLU A 93 -3.93 -4.64 11.77
CA GLU A 93 -4.36 -5.51 10.69
C GLU A 93 -3.38 -6.66 10.47
N PHE A 94 -2.07 -6.39 10.38
CA PHE A 94 -1.15 -7.49 10.13
C PHE A 94 -0.96 -8.39 11.36
N GLY A 95 -1.23 -7.89 12.56
CA GLY A 95 -1.19 -8.72 13.77
C GLY A 95 -2.21 -9.85 13.79
N LYS A 96 -3.21 -9.79 12.93
CA LYS A 96 -4.20 -10.86 12.77
C LYS A 96 -3.67 -12.04 11.96
N LEU A 97 -2.56 -11.84 11.25
CA LEU A 97 -1.90 -12.93 10.52
C LEU A 97 -1.09 -13.77 11.51
N LYS A 98 -1.34 -15.08 11.49
CA LYS A 98 -0.67 -15.98 12.42
C LYS A 98 0.78 -16.21 12.00
N ASP A 99 1.60 -16.22 12.96
CA ASP A 99 3.00 -16.59 13.16
C ASP A 99 3.91 -16.95 11.97
N GLY A 100 5.20 -16.63 12.14
CA GLY A 100 6.24 -17.12 11.27
C GLY A 100 6.58 -16.23 10.11
N CYS A 101 6.11 -14.98 10.14
CA CYS A 101 6.43 -14.02 9.09
C CYS A 101 6.94 -12.71 9.67
N ASP A 102 7.71 -12.03 8.86
CA ASP A 102 8.14 -10.66 9.11
C ASP A 102 7.32 -9.73 8.24
N PHE A 103 7.29 -8.44 8.59
CA PHE A 103 6.55 -7.45 7.82
C PHE A 103 7.52 -6.40 7.30
N VAL A 104 7.32 -6.02 6.05
CA VAL A 104 8.14 -5.00 5.40
C VAL A 104 7.23 -3.93 4.81
N CYS A 105 7.58 -2.67 5.06
CA CYS A 105 6.87 -1.55 4.48
C CYS A 105 7.46 -1.29 3.09
N MET A 106 6.65 -1.41 2.05
CA MET A 106 7.10 -1.29 0.68
C MET A 106 6.41 -0.12 -0.01
N HIS A 107 7.20 0.59 -0.82
CA HIS A 107 6.69 1.66 -1.66
C HIS A 107 5.77 1.07 -2.76
N PRO A 108 4.68 1.77 -3.12
CA PRO A 108 3.77 1.25 -4.15
C PRO A 108 4.44 0.85 -5.46
N MET A 109 5.45 1.61 -5.90
CA MET A 109 6.19 1.28 -7.13
C MET A 109 6.74 -0.15 -7.07
N GLU A 110 7.27 -0.54 -5.92
CA GLU A 110 7.90 -1.85 -5.76
C GLU A 110 6.86 -2.97 -5.82
N TYR A 111 5.81 -2.89 -5.02
CA TYR A 111 4.87 -4.00 -4.98
C TYR A 111 3.88 -4.00 -6.15
N PHE A 112 3.56 -2.83 -6.73
CA PHE A 112 2.72 -2.78 -7.93
C PHE A 112 3.41 -3.45 -9.11
N GLN A 113 4.70 -3.18 -9.32
CA GLN A 113 5.45 -3.81 -10.39
C GLN A 113 5.52 -5.32 -10.20
N MET A 114 5.73 -5.75 -8.96
CA MET A 114 5.74 -7.17 -8.63
C MET A 114 4.41 -7.84 -8.95
N LEU A 115 3.29 -7.19 -8.57
CA LEU A 115 1.96 -7.74 -8.82
C LEU A 115 1.66 -7.86 -10.31
N VAL A 116 1.98 -6.82 -11.07
CA VAL A 116 1.69 -6.82 -12.51
C VAL A 116 2.61 -7.77 -13.25
N THR A 117 3.91 -7.72 -12.96
CA THR A 117 4.90 -8.55 -13.66
C THR A 117 4.63 -10.04 -13.45
N ASN A 118 4.20 -10.42 -12.25
CA ASN A 118 3.98 -11.83 -11.90
C ASN A 118 2.51 -12.24 -11.98
N ASN A 119 1.65 -11.35 -12.49
CA ASN A 119 0.21 -11.61 -12.62
C ASN A 119 -0.41 -12.07 -11.30
N ARG A 120 -0.14 -11.33 -10.22
CA ARG A 120 -0.57 -11.67 -8.88
C ARG A 120 -1.73 -10.81 -8.41
N HIS A 121 -2.65 -11.45 -7.72
CA HIS A 121 -3.74 -10.78 -7.02
C HIS A 121 -3.26 -10.39 -5.63
N ALA A 122 -3.79 -9.28 -5.11
CA ALA A 122 -3.50 -8.82 -3.76
C ALA A 122 -4.79 -8.46 -3.05
N VAL A 123 -4.72 -8.44 -1.71
CA VAL A 123 -5.86 -8.05 -0.87
C VAL A 123 -5.34 -7.18 0.25
N ILE A 124 -5.94 -6.00 0.42
CA ILE A 124 -5.60 -5.11 1.52
C ILE A 124 -6.51 -5.42 2.69
N ASN A 125 -5.91 -5.63 3.86
CA ASN A 125 -6.60 -5.93 5.13
C ASN A 125 -7.56 -7.12 5.02
N PRO A 126 -7.04 -8.32 4.70
CA PRO A 126 -7.88 -9.49 4.40
C PRO A 126 -8.75 -9.98 5.57
N PHE A 127 -8.43 -9.59 6.80
CA PHE A 127 -9.13 -10.10 7.98
C PHE A 127 -10.19 -9.14 8.53
N GLY A 128 -10.44 -8.04 7.84
CA GLY A 128 -11.45 -7.05 8.22
C GLY A 128 -12.21 -6.59 7.00
N SER A 129 -12.53 -5.29 6.95
CA SER A 129 -13.00 -4.71 5.70
C SER A 129 -11.83 -4.74 4.72
N TYR A 130 -11.99 -5.43 3.63
CA TYR A 130 -10.89 -5.70 2.72
C TYR A 130 -11.13 -5.06 1.35
N PHE A 131 -10.04 -4.90 0.60
CA PHE A 131 -10.10 -4.41 -0.77
C PHE A 131 -9.27 -5.32 -1.67
N LEU A 132 -9.90 -5.88 -2.70
CA LEU A 132 -9.24 -6.77 -3.64
C LEU A 132 -8.55 -5.97 -4.75
N MET A 133 -7.32 -6.35 -5.09
CA MET A 133 -6.57 -5.75 -6.19
C MET A 133 -6.12 -6.85 -7.15
N TRP A 134 -6.74 -6.90 -8.31
CA TRP A 134 -6.32 -7.82 -9.36
C TRP A 134 -5.34 -7.12 -10.30
N PRO A 135 -4.50 -7.87 -11.04
CA PRO A 135 -3.42 -7.26 -11.83
C PRO A 135 -3.89 -6.19 -12.82
N GLU A 136 -5.04 -6.40 -13.44
CA GLU A 136 -5.59 -5.44 -14.41
C GLU A 136 -5.96 -4.12 -13.74
N LEU A 137 -6.50 -4.17 -12.54
CA LEU A 137 -6.81 -2.96 -11.77
C LEU A 137 -5.54 -2.16 -11.50
N VAL A 138 -4.49 -2.85 -11.06
CA VAL A 138 -3.20 -2.21 -10.74
C VAL A 138 -2.60 -1.59 -12.01
N ARG A 139 -2.57 -2.36 -13.09
CA ARG A 139 -1.97 -1.92 -14.36
C ARG A 139 -2.72 -0.74 -14.97
N ASP A 140 -4.04 -0.81 -15.01
CA ASP A 140 -4.84 0.13 -15.79
C ASP A 140 -5.31 1.34 -14.99
N HIS A 141 -5.46 1.20 -13.66
CA HIS A 141 -6.07 2.25 -12.84
C HIS A 141 -5.18 2.76 -11.70
N MET A 142 -4.07 2.12 -11.40
CA MET A 142 -3.19 2.51 -10.30
C MET A 142 -1.82 2.94 -10.79
N LEU A 143 -1.16 2.13 -11.63
CA LEU A 143 0.13 2.49 -12.20
C LEU A 143 0.14 3.84 -12.93
N PRO A 144 -0.92 4.23 -13.66
CA PRO A 144 -0.91 5.54 -14.32
C PRO A 144 -0.70 6.72 -13.37
N TYR A 145 -1.25 6.67 -12.15
CA TYR A 145 -1.01 7.72 -11.15
C TYR A 145 0.47 7.83 -10.80
N MET A 146 1.15 6.69 -10.72
CA MET A 146 2.56 6.65 -10.37
C MET A 146 3.44 7.14 -11.50
N LYS A 147 3.10 6.78 -12.73
CA LYS A 147 3.86 7.21 -13.91
C LYS A 147 3.86 8.73 -14.05
N GLU A 148 2.73 9.37 -13.81
CA GLU A 148 2.64 10.82 -13.83
C GLU A 148 3.59 11.44 -12.82
N SER A 149 3.63 10.90 -11.59
CA SER A 149 4.54 11.35 -10.56
C SER A 149 6.00 11.16 -10.96
N GLU A 150 6.32 10.02 -11.53
CA GLU A 150 7.70 9.71 -11.96
C GLU A 150 8.13 10.59 -13.14
N GLU A 151 7.26 10.79 -14.10
CA GLU A 151 7.54 11.68 -15.23
C GLU A 151 7.79 13.10 -14.74
N PHE A 152 7.02 13.58 -13.79
CA PHE A 152 7.23 14.89 -13.21
C PHE A 152 8.59 14.99 -12.52
N LYS A 153 8.97 13.98 -11.74
CA LYS A 153 10.26 13.93 -11.08
C LYS A 153 11.40 13.90 -12.08
N GLN A 154 11.29 13.12 -13.13
CA GLN A 154 12.30 13.01 -14.17
C GLN A 154 12.47 14.34 -14.91
N SER A 155 11.36 15.00 -15.24
CA SER A 155 11.40 16.32 -15.88
C SER A 155 12.12 17.33 -15.00
N SER A 156 11.82 17.32 -13.69
CA SER A 156 12.50 18.21 -12.75
C SER A 156 13.98 17.94 -12.67
N GLN A 157 14.39 16.68 -12.70
CA GLN A 157 15.79 16.30 -12.67
C GLN A 157 16.51 16.71 -13.95
N VAL A 158 15.88 16.54 -15.09
CA VAL A 158 16.45 16.94 -16.37
C VAL A 158 16.68 18.45 -16.41
N GLN A 159 15.74 19.21 -15.86
CA GLN A 159 15.88 20.67 -15.83
C GLN A 159 17.02 21.13 -14.94
N GLN A 160 17.42 20.32 -13.97
CA GLN A 160 18.53 20.64 -13.09
C GLN A 160 19.89 20.31 -13.71
N LEU A 161 19.90 19.56 -14.76
CA LEU A 161 21.12 19.21 -15.47
C LEU A 161 21.48 20.27 -16.51
#